data_aa360b31e351ab5a92b702c257e3d443
#
_entry.id   aa360b31e351ab5a92b702c257e3d443
#
_cell.length_a   1.000
_cell.length_b   1.000
_cell.length_c   1.000
_cell.angle_alpha   90.00
_cell.angle_beta   90.00
_cell.angle_gamma   90.00
#
_symmetry.space_group_name_H-M   'P 1'
#
loop_
_entity.id
_entity.type
_entity.pdbx_description
1 polymer ?
#
loop_
_entity_poly.entity_id
_entity_poly.type
_entity_poly.pdbx_seq_one_letter_code
_entity_poly.pdbx_strand_id
1 'polypeptide(L)'
;MYCTRKVTDDLIWVGADDRRLACFEGVYGVPDGVSYNSYLLLDEKTVLFDTVDKAVYETFFENLEHALGGRALDYLVISHMEPDHAATVEGLLLRHPETRILCNDKIKTMLGQFFRGVDLSTRIDLVKEGSTFSSGRHEFTFVMAPMVHWPEVMMSYDKTDKILFSADAFGTFGALNGRLFADECDFMADYLDEARRYYTNIVGKYGMQVQNVLKKAAGLDIALVCPLHGPVWRKDFGSFLEKYLLWSSYTPEEKSVMLAYASVYGHTENAANILAVKLCERGVRVRMYDTSVTPASYILSDAFRCSHLVFAATTYNNGVFVTMENLLHDIANHNLQGRKVAIMENGSWAPASGKLMRELLSGLKNTQFIGENVTVRSSLAEDQLAQLDALADAIAADINA
;
A
#
# COMPACT_ATOMS: atom_id res chain seq x y z
N MET A 1 25.19 17.06 -7.28
CA MET A 1 25.93 16.18 -6.32
C MET A 1 25.09 14.93 -6.07
N TYR A 2 25.69 13.77 -6.12
CA TYR A 2 25.02 12.47 -6.10
C TYR A 2 24.86 11.90 -4.70
N CYS A 3 23.86 11.02 -4.55
CA CYS A 3 23.58 10.23 -3.35
C CYS A 3 23.23 8.79 -3.78
N THR A 4 24.21 7.93 -3.92
CA THR A 4 24.05 6.54 -4.35
C THR A 4 24.47 5.57 -3.27
N ARG A 5 23.90 4.36 -3.26
CA ARG A 5 24.32 3.29 -2.34
C ARG A 5 24.45 1.95 -3.07
N LYS A 6 25.49 1.19 -2.75
CA LYS A 6 25.64 -0.18 -3.23
C LYS A 6 24.61 -1.11 -2.58
N VAL A 7 23.93 -1.88 -3.39
CA VAL A 7 23.09 -3.02 -2.96
C VAL A 7 23.94 -4.28 -2.92
N THR A 8 24.72 -4.50 -4.01
CA THR A 8 25.78 -5.51 -4.11
C THR A 8 27.07 -4.84 -4.60
N ASP A 9 28.07 -5.59 -5.02
CA ASP A 9 29.29 -5.02 -5.59
C ASP A 9 29.05 -4.32 -6.93
N ASP A 10 28.09 -4.79 -7.70
CA ASP A 10 27.76 -4.35 -9.05
C ASP A 10 26.32 -3.81 -9.21
N LEU A 11 25.44 -3.96 -8.21
CA LEU A 11 24.11 -3.36 -8.19
C LEU A 11 24.11 -2.11 -7.29
N ILE A 12 23.72 -0.97 -7.85
CA ILE A 12 23.74 0.34 -7.18
C ILE A 12 22.32 0.92 -7.15
N TRP A 13 21.85 1.33 -5.98
CA TRP A 13 20.65 2.15 -5.86
C TRP A 13 20.97 3.58 -6.34
N VAL A 14 20.16 4.05 -7.29
CA VAL A 14 20.29 5.37 -7.93
C VAL A 14 19.02 6.20 -7.81
N GLY A 15 18.06 5.74 -7.03
CA GLY A 15 16.78 6.42 -6.77
C GLY A 15 16.92 7.72 -5.98
N ALA A 16 15.80 8.22 -5.47
CA ALA A 16 15.77 9.42 -4.65
C ALA A 16 14.59 9.42 -3.66
N ASP A 17 14.72 10.18 -2.57
CA ASP A 17 13.64 10.47 -1.63
C ASP A 17 12.93 11.78 -1.99
N ASP A 18 11.61 11.80 -1.98
CA ASP A 18 10.80 13.02 -2.01
C ASP A 18 10.17 13.28 -0.63
N ARG A 19 10.64 14.35 0.02
CA ARG A 19 10.11 14.84 1.31
C ARG A 19 9.21 16.07 1.15
N ARG A 20 8.93 16.49 -0.06
CA ARG A 20 8.10 17.65 -0.35
C ARG A 20 6.70 17.27 -0.83
N LEU A 21 6.51 16.01 -1.22
CA LEU A 21 5.22 15.49 -1.63
C LEU A 21 4.25 15.52 -0.44
N ALA A 22 3.19 16.30 -0.54
CA ALA A 22 2.17 16.38 0.50
C ALA A 22 1.23 15.16 0.48
N CYS A 23 0.85 14.73 -0.73
CA CYS A 23 -0.06 13.60 -0.94
C CYS A 23 0.42 12.74 -2.10
N PHE A 24 0.71 11.46 -1.83
CA PHE A 24 0.97 10.43 -2.84
C PHE A 24 -0.36 10.14 -3.59
N GLU A 25 -0.30 9.99 -4.92
CA GLU A 25 -1.46 9.88 -5.81
C GLU A 25 -2.53 10.99 -5.62
N GLY A 26 -2.14 12.11 -4.99
CA GLY A 26 -3.07 13.20 -4.69
C GLY A 26 -4.08 12.92 -3.56
N VAL A 27 -4.01 11.77 -2.92
CA VAL A 27 -4.97 11.28 -1.91
C VAL A 27 -4.31 10.92 -0.58
N TYR A 28 -3.17 10.24 -0.62
CA TYR A 28 -2.54 9.68 0.57
C TYR A 28 -1.50 10.63 1.14
N GLY A 29 -1.80 11.28 2.26
CA GLY A 29 -0.83 12.15 2.93
C GLY A 29 0.44 11.36 3.31
N VAL A 30 1.62 11.89 2.97
CA VAL A 30 2.91 11.26 3.25
C VAL A 30 3.84 12.21 4.03
N PRO A 31 3.54 12.42 5.33
CA PRO A 31 4.28 13.39 6.16
C PRO A 31 5.78 13.06 6.25
N ASP A 32 6.16 11.79 6.16
CA ASP A 32 7.53 11.31 6.19
C ASP A 32 8.13 11.14 4.79
N GLY A 33 7.46 11.65 3.76
CA GLY A 33 7.86 11.55 2.36
C GLY A 33 7.66 10.16 1.77
N VAL A 34 8.35 9.91 0.64
CA VAL A 34 8.36 8.65 -0.08
C VAL A 34 9.72 8.46 -0.76
N SER A 35 10.18 7.23 -0.92
CA SER A 35 11.32 6.90 -1.77
C SER A 35 10.83 6.42 -3.14
N TYR A 36 11.51 6.85 -4.20
CA TYR A 36 11.40 6.28 -5.54
C TYR A 36 12.68 5.53 -5.82
N ASN A 37 12.60 4.20 -5.82
CA ASN A 37 13.77 3.36 -5.99
C ASN A 37 14.00 3.04 -7.47
N SER A 38 15.24 3.18 -7.88
CA SER A 38 15.75 2.73 -9.16
C SER A 38 17.11 2.10 -8.93
N TYR A 39 17.43 1.06 -9.70
CA TYR A 39 18.64 0.26 -9.48
C TYR A 39 19.42 0.11 -10.78
N LEU A 40 20.72 0.42 -10.73
CA LEU A 40 21.64 0.25 -11.85
C LEU A 40 22.55 -0.95 -11.62
N LEU A 41 22.48 -1.92 -12.51
CA LEU A 41 23.43 -3.03 -12.58
C LEU A 41 24.58 -2.71 -13.54
N LEU A 42 25.81 -2.88 -13.05
CA LEU A 42 27.04 -2.69 -13.79
C LEU A 42 27.69 -4.02 -14.15
N ASP A 43 27.10 -4.74 -15.11
CA ASP A 43 27.62 -6.00 -15.66
C ASP A 43 28.32 -5.75 -17.02
N GLU A 44 28.52 -6.77 -17.87
CA GLU A 44 29.00 -6.61 -19.24
C GLU A 44 28.13 -5.61 -19.99
N LYS A 45 26.79 -5.74 -19.86
CA LYS A 45 25.79 -4.75 -20.23
C LYS A 45 25.28 -4.05 -18.98
N THR A 46 25.11 -2.74 -19.07
CA THR A 46 24.50 -1.97 -17.99
C THR A 46 22.98 -2.06 -18.07
N VAL A 47 22.33 -2.32 -16.95
CA VAL A 47 20.87 -2.47 -16.89
C VAL A 47 20.31 -1.58 -15.79
N LEU A 48 19.41 -0.69 -16.14
CA LEU A 48 18.64 0.11 -15.19
C LEU A 48 17.27 -0.54 -14.97
N PHE A 49 16.85 -0.68 -13.71
CA PHE A 49 15.53 -1.16 -13.31
C PHE A 49 14.69 0.01 -12.86
N ASP A 50 13.67 0.32 -13.66
CA ASP A 50 12.73 1.44 -13.53
C ASP A 50 13.40 2.82 -13.44
N THR A 51 12.57 3.85 -13.47
CA THR A 51 12.99 5.25 -13.28
C THR A 51 12.31 5.84 -12.06
N VAL A 52 12.09 7.15 -12.01
CA VAL A 52 11.51 7.84 -10.85
C VAL A 52 10.52 8.91 -11.27
N ASP A 53 9.80 9.49 -10.29
CA ASP A 53 8.94 10.65 -10.48
C ASP A 53 9.71 11.89 -10.95
N LYS A 54 9.00 12.77 -11.65
CA LYS A 54 9.56 14.05 -12.14
C LYS A 54 10.03 14.98 -11.02
N ALA A 55 9.45 14.87 -9.82
CA ALA A 55 9.81 15.72 -8.69
C ALA A 55 11.27 15.53 -8.27
N VAL A 56 11.83 14.34 -8.50
CA VAL A 56 13.23 14.00 -8.13
C VAL A 56 14.14 13.80 -9.34
N TYR A 57 13.70 14.28 -10.51
CA TYR A 57 14.39 14.13 -11.80
C TYR A 57 15.88 14.49 -11.76
N GLU A 58 16.23 15.64 -11.21
CA GLU A 58 17.62 16.11 -11.19
C GLU A 58 18.50 15.19 -10.35
N THR A 59 18.03 14.84 -9.15
CA THR A 59 18.77 13.95 -8.23
C THR A 59 18.98 12.57 -8.86
N PHE A 60 17.95 12.03 -9.48
CA PHE A 60 18.01 10.72 -10.15
C PHE A 60 19.07 10.72 -11.26
N PHE A 61 19.09 11.73 -12.15
CA PHE A 61 20.07 11.76 -13.23
C PHE A 61 21.49 12.03 -12.72
N GLU A 62 21.68 12.87 -11.71
CA GLU A 62 23.00 13.02 -11.08
C GLU A 62 23.49 11.69 -10.48
N ASN A 63 22.60 10.91 -9.84
CA ASN A 63 22.91 9.59 -9.29
C ASN A 63 23.28 8.60 -10.40
N LEU A 64 22.45 8.52 -11.45
CA LEU A 64 22.64 7.61 -12.57
C LEU A 64 23.94 7.87 -13.31
N GLU A 65 24.19 9.12 -13.69
CA GLU A 65 25.40 9.50 -14.44
C GLU A 65 26.67 9.23 -13.62
N HIS A 66 26.63 9.52 -12.31
CA HIS A 66 27.72 9.19 -11.42
C HIS A 66 27.98 7.68 -11.35
N ALA A 67 26.92 6.88 -11.18
CA ALA A 67 27.01 5.42 -11.06
C ALA A 67 27.47 4.77 -12.37
N LEU A 68 27.04 5.28 -13.54
CA LEU A 68 27.50 4.83 -14.85
C LEU A 68 29.00 5.06 -15.06
N GLY A 69 29.56 6.15 -14.48
CA GLY A 69 31.01 6.44 -14.58
C GLY A 69 31.50 6.57 -16.01
N GLY A 70 30.65 7.02 -16.93
CA GLY A 70 30.96 7.19 -18.35
C GLY A 70 30.69 5.94 -19.21
N ARG A 71 30.15 4.84 -18.63
CA ARG A 71 29.65 3.70 -19.41
C ARG A 71 28.35 4.09 -20.11
N ALA A 72 28.08 3.46 -21.27
CA ALA A 72 26.77 3.53 -21.89
C ALA A 72 25.71 2.84 -21.03
N LEU A 73 24.46 3.29 -21.11
CA LEU A 73 23.30 2.57 -20.56
C LEU A 73 22.72 1.68 -21.66
N ASP A 74 22.88 0.37 -21.53
CA ASP A 74 22.46 -0.57 -22.58
C ASP A 74 20.97 -0.88 -22.51
N TYR A 75 20.43 -1.11 -21.30
CA TYR A 75 19.04 -1.52 -21.11
C TYR A 75 18.34 -0.77 -19.99
N LEU A 76 17.05 -0.50 -20.20
CA LEU A 76 16.07 -0.12 -19.20
C LEU A 76 15.03 -1.24 -19.08
N VAL A 77 14.90 -1.84 -17.90
CA VAL A 77 13.77 -2.71 -17.56
C VAL A 77 12.68 -1.84 -16.98
N ILE A 78 11.46 -1.90 -17.51
CA ILE A 78 10.31 -1.22 -16.95
C ILE A 78 9.41 -2.28 -16.32
N SER A 79 9.30 -2.25 -15.01
CA SER A 79 8.45 -3.15 -14.24
C SER A 79 7.02 -2.64 -14.12
N HIS A 80 6.85 -1.29 -14.06
CA HIS A 80 5.59 -0.62 -13.82
C HIS A 80 5.52 0.71 -14.57
N MET A 81 4.32 1.09 -15.02
CA MET A 81 4.09 2.29 -15.85
C MET A 81 3.48 3.46 -15.09
N GLU A 82 3.29 3.33 -13.78
CA GLU A 82 2.86 4.47 -12.98
C GLU A 82 3.90 5.61 -13.08
N PRO A 83 3.46 6.88 -13.20
CA PRO A 83 4.36 8.00 -13.48
C PRO A 83 5.50 8.18 -12.48
N ASP A 84 5.31 7.76 -11.23
CA ASP A 84 6.36 7.84 -10.20
C ASP A 84 7.53 6.85 -10.43
N HIS A 85 7.38 5.89 -11.36
CA HIS A 85 8.42 4.98 -11.84
C HIS A 85 8.74 5.14 -13.33
N ALA A 86 7.88 5.85 -14.08
CA ALA A 86 8.01 5.92 -15.53
C ALA A 86 8.10 7.37 -16.08
N ALA A 87 7.82 8.40 -15.29
CA ALA A 87 7.72 9.78 -15.81
C ALA A 87 9.03 10.33 -16.39
N THR A 88 10.18 9.78 -16.00
CA THR A 88 11.49 10.23 -16.47
C THR A 88 12.06 9.40 -17.62
N VAL A 89 11.33 8.40 -18.13
CA VAL A 89 11.73 7.53 -19.25
C VAL A 89 12.07 8.34 -20.50
N GLU A 90 11.26 9.32 -20.90
CA GLU A 90 11.55 10.15 -22.06
C GLU A 90 12.87 10.91 -21.89
N GLY A 91 13.09 11.53 -20.73
CA GLY A 91 14.33 12.23 -20.40
C GLY A 91 15.55 11.31 -20.40
N LEU A 92 15.37 10.06 -19.96
CA LEU A 92 16.40 9.02 -20.00
C LEU A 92 16.79 8.70 -21.45
N LEU A 93 15.81 8.43 -22.30
CA LEU A 93 16.02 8.05 -23.70
C LEU A 93 16.62 9.17 -24.57
N LEU A 94 16.39 10.43 -24.17
CA LEU A 94 17.05 11.59 -24.80
C LEU A 94 18.52 11.68 -24.42
N ARG A 95 18.90 11.33 -23.19
CA ARG A 95 20.30 11.34 -22.70
C ARG A 95 21.07 10.10 -23.17
N HIS A 96 20.39 8.96 -23.24
CA HIS A 96 20.95 7.66 -23.62
C HIS A 96 20.19 7.13 -24.86
N PRO A 97 20.47 7.67 -26.06
CA PRO A 97 19.68 7.39 -27.25
C PRO A 97 19.79 5.94 -27.74
N GLU A 98 20.82 5.20 -27.34
CA GLU A 98 21.01 3.80 -27.72
C GLU A 98 20.39 2.80 -26.75
N THR A 99 19.86 3.27 -25.62
CA THR A 99 19.24 2.39 -24.60
C THR A 99 18.05 1.64 -25.18
N ARG A 100 18.02 0.32 -24.98
CA ARG A 100 16.90 -0.55 -25.30
C ARG A 100 16.00 -0.75 -24.09
N ILE A 101 14.73 -1.01 -24.32
CA ILE A 101 13.72 -1.20 -23.27
C ILE A 101 13.31 -2.67 -23.22
N LEU A 102 13.45 -3.29 -22.06
CA LEU A 102 12.89 -4.61 -21.75
C LEU A 102 11.55 -4.42 -21.05
N CYS A 103 10.46 -4.84 -21.68
CA CYS A 103 9.11 -4.70 -21.12
C CYS A 103 8.13 -5.71 -21.73
N ASN A 104 6.95 -5.84 -21.15
CA ASN A 104 5.88 -6.65 -21.74
C ASN A 104 4.99 -5.86 -22.70
N ASP A 105 4.08 -6.53 -23.41
CA ASP A 105 3.19 -5.92 -24.41
C ASP A 105 2.29 -4.83 -23.84
N LYS A 106 1.84 -4.95 -22.59
CA LYS A 106 0.98 -3.95 -21.95
C LYS A 106 1.78 -2.67 -21.62
N ILE A 107 2.98 -2.83 -21.06
CA ILE A 107 3.91 -1.71 -20.83
C ILE A 107 4.21 -1.01 -22.15
N LYS A 108 4.51 -1.75 -23.23
CA LYS A 108 4.71 -1.16 -24.57
C LYS A 108 3.51 -0.32 -25.01
N THR A 109 2.30 -0.81 -24.78
CA THR A 109 1.09 -0.07 -25.11
C THR A 109 0.99 1.22 -24.31
N MET A 110 1.24 1.17 -23.00
CA MET A 110 1.19 2.34 -22.12
C MET A 110 2.31 3.34 -22.42
N LEU A 111 3.52 2.89 -22.77
CA LEU A 111 4.59 3.76 -23.24
C LEU A 111 4.13 4.63 -24.43
N GLY A 112 3.42 4.03 -25.41
CA GLY A 112 2.86 4.77 -26.52
C GLY A 112 1.72 5.73 -26.14
N GLN A 113 1.06 5.51 -25.00
CA GLN A 113 0.03 6.41 -24.46
C GLN A 113 0.63 7.59 -23.70
N PHE A 114 1.65 7.35 -22.89
CA PHE A 114 2.31 8.39 -22.08
C PHE A 114 3.30 9.24 -22.91
N PHE A 115 4.02 8.62 -23.85
CA PHE A 115 5.12 9.27 -24.61
C PHE A 115 4.82 9.33 -26.11
N ARG A 116 3.73 10.01 -26.49
CA ARG A 116 3.22 10.04 -27.88
C ARG A 116 4.19 10.64 -28.90
N GLY A 117 5.17 11.43 -28.47
CA GLY A 117 6.16 12.08 -29.33
C GLY A 117 7.44 11.27 -29.55
N VAL A 118 7.59 10.12 -28.89
CA VAL A 118 8.82 9.32 -28.92
C VAL A 118 8.62 8.08 -29.78
N ASP A 119 9.44 7.90 -30.82
CA ASP A 119 9.45 6.65 -31.58
C ASP A 119 10.25 5.58 -30.82
N LEU A 120 9.53 4.63 -30.25
CA LEU A 120 10.08 3.48 -29.50
C LEU A 120 10.12 2.19 -30.33
N SER A 121 9.72 2.23 -31.62
CA SER A 121 9.47 1.03 -32.44
C SER A 121 10.69 0.11 -32.57
N THR A 122 11.89 0.66 -32.59
CA THR A 122 13.15 -0.08 -32.75
C THR A 122 13.87 -0.37 -31.43
N ARG A 123 13.38 0.16 -30.30
CA ARG A 123 14.06 0.13 -29.00
C ARG A 123 13.49 -0.90 -28.02
N ILE A 124 12.34 -1.51 -28.30
CA ILE A 124 11.64 -2.38 -27.37
C ILE A 124 11.96 -3.84 -27.66
N ASP A 125 12.47 -4.52 -26.63
CA ASP A 125 12.61 -5.96 -26.56
C ASP A 125 11.50 -6.53 -25.65
N LEU A 126 10.57 -7.28 -26.26
CA LEU A 126 9.43 -7.80 -25.54
C LEU A 126 9.78 -9.05 -24.73
N VAL A 127 9.35 -9.03 -23.48
CA VAL A 127 9.43 -10.17 -22.56
C VAL A 127 8.05 -10.64 -22.13
N LYS A 128 7.95 -11.89 -21.69
CA LYS A 128 6.72 -12.51 -21.19
C LYS A 128 7.04 -13.41 -19.99
N GLU A 129 6.01 -13.99 -19.39
CA GLU A 129 6.18 -14.97 -18.30
C GLU A 129 7.27 -15.99 -18.61
N GLY A 130 8.29 -16.08 -17.76
CA GLY A 130 9.40 -17.03 -17.89
C GLY A 130 10.42 -16.72 -18.97
N SER A 131 10.31 -15.58 -19.71
CA SER A 131 11.40 -15.14 -20.60
C SER A 131 12.68 -14.94 -19.84
N THR A 132 13.83 -15.17 -20.50
CA THR A 132 15.16 -14.96 -19.92
C THR A 132 15.90 -13.84 -20.64
N PHE A 133 16.77 -13.15 -19.91
CA PHE A 133 17.66 -12.13 -20.42
C PHE A 133 19.02 -12.25 -19.72
N SER A 134 20.12 -12.08 -20.44
CA SER A 134 21.46 -12.06 -19.87
C SER A 134 22.12 -10.70 -20.10
N SER A 135 22.66 -10.13 -19.04
CA SER A 135 23.49 -8.92 -19.10
C SER A 135 24.99 -9.22 -19.19
N GLY A 136 25.38 -10.50 -19.12
CA GLY A 136 26.75 -11.00 -19.07
C GLY A 136 26.84 -12.05 -17.98
N ARG A 137 27.32 -11.70 -16.80
CA ARG A 137 27.35 -12.56 -15.59
C ARG A 137 25.95 -12.87 -15.08
N HIS A 138 25.05 -11.88 -15.11
CA HIS A 138 23.70 -12.02 -14.55
C HIS A 138 22.70 -12.60 -15.54
N GLU A 139 21.84 -13.49 -15.03
CA GLU A 139 20.75 -14.11 -15.78
C GLU A 139 19.40 -13.81 -15.13
N PHE A 140 18.54 -13.11 -15.85
CA PHE A 140 17.22 -12.71 -15.38
C PHE A 140 16.11 -13.61 -15.92
N THR A 141 15.06 -13.79 -15.13
CA THR A 141 13.76 -14.28 -15.60
C THR A 141 12.67 -13.30 -15.17
N PHE A 142 11.60 -13.22 -15.98
CA PHE A 142 10.52 -12.28 -15.76
C PHE A 142 9.28 -13.00 -15.25
N VAL A 143 8.64 -12.45 -14.21
CA VAL A 143 7.43 -12.97 -13.59
C VAL A 143 6.32 -11.93 -13.75
N MET A 144 5.27 -12.27 -14.48
CA MET A 144 4.14 -11.35 -14.64
C MET A 144 3.32 -11.28 -13.35
N ALA A 145 3.06 -10.07 -12.88
CA ALA A 145 2.35 -9.77 -11.65
C ALA A 145 1.11 -8.87 -11.89
N PRO A 146 0.19 -9.27 -12.81
CA PRO A 146 -0.91 -8.41 -13.20
C PRO A 146 -1.80 -8.06 -12.01
N MET A 147 -2.19 -6.78 -11.93
CA MET A 147 -2.98 -6.18 -10.85
C MET A 147 -2.26 -6.17 -9.48
N VAL A 148 -0.93 -6.18 -9.48
CA VAL A 148 -0.14 -5.92 -8.26
C VAL A 148 0.75 -4.67 -8.51
N HIS A 149 0.16 -3.40 -8.65
CA HIS A 149 -1.30 -3.17 -8.54
C HIS A 149 -1.97 -2.78 -9.88
N TRP A 150 -1.23 -2.56 -10.95
CA TRP A 150 -1.76 -2.32 -12.30
C TRP A 150 -1.67 -3.57 -13.21
N PRO A 151 -2.41 -3.58 -14.35
CA PRO A 151 -2.52 -4.80 -15.17
C PRO A 151 -1.24 -5.23 -15.89
N GLU A 152 -0.29 -4.33 -16.04
CA GLU A 152 0.95 -4.55 -16.79
C GLU A 152 2.15 -4.94 -15.92
N VAL A 153 2.03 -4.85 -14.59
CA VAL A 153 3.15 -5.05 -13.67
C VAL A 153 3.85 -6.38 -13.93
N MET A 154 5.18 -6.32 -13.96
CA MET A 154 6.05 -7.47 -14.00
C MET A 154 7.19 -7.33 -12.98
N MET A 155 7.68 -8.45 -12.49
CA MET A 155 8.86 -8.54 -11.63
C MET A 155 10.02 -9.13 -12.41
N SER A 156 11.25 -8.78 -12.05
CA SER A 156 12.47 -9.36 -12.61
C SER A 156 13.20 -10.10 -11.51
N TYR A 157 13.60 -11.35 -11.79
CA TYR A 157 14.37 -12.16 -10.86
C TYR A 157 15.75 -12.47 -11.45
N ASP A 158 16.79 -11.98 -10.79
CA ASP A 158 18.17 -12.35 -11.07
C ASP A 158 18.49 -13.71 -10.43
N LYS A 159 18.74 -14.72 -11.25
CA LYS A 159 19.06 -16.07 -10.80
C LYS A 159 20.48 -16.17 -10.24
N THR A 160 21.38 -15.29 -10.66
CA THR A 160 22.80 -15.32 -10.32
C THR A 160 23.01 -14.91 -8.86
N ASP A 161 22.51 -13.76 -8.48
CA ASP A 161 22.66 -13.23 -7.12
C ASP A 161 21.36 -13.32 -6.31
N LYS A 162 20.31 -14.02 -6.88
CA LYS A 162 19.03 -14.31 -6.22
C LYS A 162 18.29 -13.05 -5.79
N ILE A 163 18.24 -12.04 -6.65
CA ILE A 163 17.64 -10.74 -6.40
C ILE A 163 16.27 -10.66 -7.06
N LEU A 164 15.25 -10.33 -6.29
CA LEU A 164 13.92 -10.04 -6.80
C LEU A 164 13.69 -8.53 -6.88
N PHE A 165 13.55 -7.99 -8.08
CA PHE A 165 13.02 -6.64 -8.31
C PHE A 165 11.50 -6.77 -8.36
N SER A 166 10.84 -6.33 -7.28
CA SER A 166 9.45 -6.71 -6.98
C SER A 166 8.41 -5.71 -7.46
N ALA A 167 8.79 -4.69 -8.22
CA ALA A 167 7.94 -3.55 -8.50
C ALA A 167 7.40 -2.95 -7.18
N ASP A 168 6.13 -2.56 -7.13
CA ASP A 168 5.50 -2.01 -5.93
C ASP A 168 5.20 -3.02 -4.82
N ALA A 169 5.28 -4.31 -5.15
CA ALA A 169 5.11 -5.32 -4.10
C ALA A 169 6.20 -5.14 -3.02
N PHE A 170 5.78 -5.22 -1.76
CA PHE A 170 6.62 -5.02 -0.58
C PHE A 170 7.08 -3.58 -0.35
N GLY A 171 6.47 -2.62 -1.06
CA GLY A 171 6.69 -1.19 -0.87
C GLY A 171 6.15 -0.65 0.45
N THR A 172 6.60 0.55 0.82
CA THR A 172 6.12 1.31 1.97
C THR A 172 6.19 2.80 1.68
N PHE A 173 5.29 3.58 2.28
CA PHE A 173 5.49 5.01 2.41
C PHE A 173 6.67 5.31 3.33
N GLY A 174 7.19 6.52 3.25
CA GLY A 174 8.32 7.00 4.01
C GLY A 174 9.62 7.07 3.19
N ALA A 175 10.37 8.14 3.40
CA ALA A 175 11.70 8.33 2.85
C ALA A 175 12.71 7.41 3.55
N LEU A 176 13.76 7.00 2.84
CA LEU A 176 14.77 6.07 3.36
C LEU A 176 15.65 6.65 4.48
N ASN A 177 15.75 7.97 4.59
CA ASN A 177 16.54 8.65 5.62
C ASN A 177 18.01 8.19 5.67
N GLY A 178 18.59 7.84 4.50
CA GLY A 178 19.94 7.33 4.34
C GLY A 178 20.10 5.83 4.64
N ARG A 179 19.06 5.14 5.09
CA ARG A 179 19.04 3.70 5.36
C ARG A 179 18.49 2.98 4.15
N LEU A 180 19.33 2.30 3.40
CA LEU A 180 18.86 1.57 2.21
C LEU A 180 18.26 0.22 2.56
N PHE A 181 18.77 -0.44 3.61
CA PHE A 181 18.36 -1.80 3.94
C PHE A 181 17.43 -1.83 5.15
N ALA A 182 16.46 -2.73 5.13
CA ALA A 182 15.49 -2.90 6.22
C ALA A 182 16.17 -3.29 7.56
N ASP A 183 17.32 -3.97 7.53
CA ASP A 183 18.09 -4.34 8.71
C ASP A 183 19.00 -3.20 9.25
N GLU A 184 18.95 -2.01 8.65
CA GLU A 184 19.61 -0.80 9.17
C GLU A 184 18.71 -0.01 10.15
N CYS A 185 17.49 -0.51 10.41
CA CYS A 185 16.53 0.06 11.35
C CYS A 185 15.69 -1.04 12.01
N ASP A 186 14.84 -0.66 12.97
CA ASP A 186 13.77 -1.53 13.46
C ASP A 186 12.56 -1.37 12.51
N PHE A 187 12.54 -2.14 11.42
CA PHE A 187 11.46 -2.03 10.42
C PHE A 187 10.06 -2.18 11.03
N MET A 188 9.92 -3.05 12.03
CA MET A 188 8.62 -3.30 12.67
C MET A 188 8.14 -2.10 13.49
N ALA A 189 9.06 -1.33 14.06
CA ALA A 189 8.73 -0.09 14.78
C ALA A 189 8.67 1.13 13.86
N ASP A 190 9.59 1.23 12.89
CA ASP A 190 9.78 2.44 12.08
C ASP A 190 8.89 2.48 10.82
N TYR A 191 8.59 1.33 10.21
CA TYR A 191 7.96 1.27 8.88
C TYR A 191 6.70 0.40 8.80
N LEU A 192 6.43 -0.54 9.71
CA LEU A 192 5.35 -1.51 9.54
C LEU A 192 3.97 -0.86 9.37
N ASP A 193 3.67 0.20 10.12
CA ASP A 193 2.38 0.89 10.02
C ASP A 193 2.23 1.61 8.67
N GLU A 194 3.31 2.21 8.16
CA GLU A 194 3.33 2.83 6.82
C GLU A 194 3.34 1.79 5.70
N ALA A 195 3.99 0.64 5.87
CA ALA A 195 3.95 -0.47 4.92
C ALA A 195 2.55 -1.10 4.85
N ARG A 196 1.85 -1.26 6.00
CA ARG A 196 0.45 -1.68 6.01
C ARG A 196 -0.42 -0.64 5.32
N ARG A 197 -0.23 0.65 5.61
CA ARG A 197 -0.98 1.75 4.99
C ARG A 197 -0.75 1.81 3.49
N TYR A 198 0.49 1.64 3.03
CA TYR A 198 0.82 1.50 1.61
C TYR A 198 0.08 0.30 1.00
N TYR A 199 0.27 -0.91 1.56
CA TYR A 199 -0.38 -2.11 1.04
C TYR A 199 -1.89 -1.95 0.94
N THR A 200 -2.56 -1.53 2.02
CA THR A 200 -4.02 -1.50 2.09
C THR A 200 -4.64 -0.51 1.12
N ASN A 201 -3.98 0.64 0.90
CA ASN A 201 -4.48 1.70 0.02
C ASN A 201 -4.11 1.48 -1.46
N ILE A 202 -2.93 0.95 -1.74
CA ILE A 202 -2.42 0.79 -3.11
C ILE A 202 -2.76 -0.60 -3.67
N VAL A 203 -2.55 -1.65 -2.91
CA VAL A 203 -2.64 -3.05 -3.37
C VAL A 203 -3.87 -3.79 -2.80
N GLY A 204 -4.45 -3.30 -1.71
CA GLY A 204 -5.41 -4.00 -0.85
C GLY A 204 -6.62 -4.62 -1.56
N LYS A 205 -7.12 -3.98 -2.63
CA LYS A 205 -8.19 -4.53 -3.47
C LYS A 205 -7.85 -5.87 -4.11
N TYR A 206 -6.58 -6.12 -4.39
CA TYR A 206 -6.10 -7.20 -5.26
C TYR A 206 -5.47 -8.36 -4.50
N GLY A 207 -5.93 -8.64 -3.28
CA GLY A 207 -5.37 -9.68 -2.42
C GLY A 207 -5.23 -11.05 -3.10
N MET A 208 -6.21 -11.47 -3.92
CA MET A 208 -6.14 -12.74 -4.66
C MET A 208 -4.98 -12.73 -5.68
N GLN A 209 -4.77 -11.62 -6.38
CA GLN A 209 -3.68 -11.47 -7.34
C GLN A 209 -2.33 -11.51 -6.64
N VAL A 210 -2.22 -10.84 -5.50
CA VAL A 210 -1.03 -10.92 -4.64
C VAL A 210 -0.75 -12.36 -4.22
N GLN A 211 -1.75 -13.09 -3.73
CA GLN A 211 -1.61 -14.51 -3.37
C GLN A 211 -1.11 -15.38 -4.55
N ASN A 212 -1.59 -15.09 -5.76
CA ASN A 212 -1.15 -15.80 -6.96
C ASN A 212 0.33 -15.50 -7.30
N VAL A 213 0.75 -14.25 -7.17
CA VAL A 213 2.16 -13.85 -7.38
C VAL A 213 3.07 -14.45 -6.32
N LEU A 214 2.66 -14.44 -5.05
CA LEU A 214 3.40 -15.07 -3.96
C LEU A 214 3.59 -16.58 -4.17
N LYS A 215 2.58 -17.28 -4.70
CA LYS A 215 2.69 -18.70 -5.06
C LYS A 215 3.71 -18.93 -6.19
N LYS A 216 3.76 -18.05 -7.19
CA LYS A 216 4.78 -18.13 -8.25
C LYS A 216 6.18 -17.90 -7.69
N ALA A 217 6.33 -16.91 -6.81
CA ALA A 217 7.61 -16.55 -6.20
C ALA A 217 8.09 -17.58 -5.16
N ALA A 218 7.20 -18.38 -4.58
CA ALA A 218 7.55 -19.38 -3.55
C ALA A 218 8.56 -20.46 -4.03
N GLY A 219 8.71 -20.66 -5.34
CA GLY A 219 9.71 -21.55 -5.92
C GLY A 219 11.06 -20.89 -6.19
N LEU A 220 11.21 -19.59 -5.95
CA LEU A 220 12.45 -18.85 -6.18
C LEU A 220 13.28 -18.81 -4.90
N ASP A 221 14.59 -18.98 -5.06
CA ASP A 221 15.55 -18.81 -3.95
C ASP A 221 15.97 -17.33 -3.87
N ILE A 222 15.24 -16.54 -3.06
CA ILE A 222 15.38 -15.09 -2.99
C ILE A 222 16.29 -14.72 -1.81
N ALA A 223 17.42 -14.07 -2.09
CA ALA A 223 18.34 -13.53 -1.10
C ALA A 223 18.12 -12.03 -0.85
N LEU A 224 17.67 -11.29 -1.88
CA LEU A 224 17.44 -9.85 -1.83
C LEU A 224 16.08 -9.54 -2.46
N VAL A 225 15.35 -8.57 -1.88
CA VAL A 225 14.14 -7.99 -2.48
C VAL A 225 14.35 -6.49 -2.64
N CYS A 226 14.22 -6.01 -3.87
CA CYS A 226 14.41 -4.63 -4.30
C CYS A 226 13.06 -4.03 -4.73
N PRO A 227 12.27 -3.44 -3.83
CA PRO A 227 10.99 -2.81 -4.15
C PRO A 227 11.19 -1.43 -4.78
N LEU A 228 10.15 -0.88 -5.41
CA LEU A 228 10.17 0.48 -5.98
C LEU A 228 9.96 1.57 -4.92
N HIS A 229 9.45 1.22 -3.72
CA HIS A 229 9.35 2.11 -2.56
C HIS A 229 9.86 1.43 -1.29
N GLY A 230 10.42 2.21 -0.37
CA GLY A 230 10.90 1.73 0.92
C GLY A 230 12.24 0.98 0.84
N PRO A 231 12.64 0.32 1.93
CA PRO A 231 13.96 -0.28 2.06
C PRO A 231 14.10 -1.61 1.30
N VAL A 232 15.34 -1.91 0.90
CA VAL A 232 15.76 -3.20 0.32
C VAL A 232 15.85 -4.25 1.42
N TRP A 233 15.36 -5.46 1.15
CA TRP A 233 15.42 -6.58 2.09
C TRP A 233 16.57 -7.52 1.74
N ARG A 234 17.43 -7.79 2.72
CA ARG A 234 18.53 -8.77 2.66
C ARG A 234 18.58 -9.71 3.86
N LYS A 235 17.79 -9.41 4.90
CA LYS A 235 17.63 -10.21 6.12
C LYS A 235 16.21 -10.09 6.64
N ASP A 236 15.75 -11.08 7.38
CA ASP A 236 14.50 -11.10 8.16
C ASP A 236 13.22 -10.79 7.36
N PHE A 237 13.28 -10.93 6.03
CA PHE A 237 12.13 -10.69 5.14
C PHE A 237 10.93 -11.57 5.48
N GLY A 238 11.15 -12.76 6.05
CA GLY A 238 10.07 -13.69 6.41
C GLY A 238 9.02 -13.07 7.34
N SER A 239 9.44 -12.26 8.31
CA SER A 239 8.53 -11.59 9.25
C SER A 239 7.62 -10.56 8.57
N PHE A 240 8.12 -9.84 7.57
CA PHE A 240 7.32 -8.94 6.75
C PHE A 240 6.42 -9.69 5.77
N LEU A 241 6.93 -10.76 5.16
CA LEU A 241 6.14 -11.62 4.28
C LEU A 241 4.94 -12.24 5.01
N GLU A 242 5.07 -12.62 6.29
CA GLU A 242 3.93 -13.07 7.11
C GLU A 242 2.85 -12.00 7.21
N LYS A 243 3.21 -10.73 7.43
CA LYS A 243 2.24 -9.62 7.42
C LYS A 243 1.57 -9.46 6.05
N TYR A 244 2.36 -9.51 4.99
CA TYR A 244 1.87 -9.42 3.62
C TYR A 244 0.88 -10.54 3.26
N LEU A 245 1.12 -11.77 3.76
CA LEU A 245 0.21 -12.90 3.62
C LEU A 245 -1.12 -12.67 4.37
N LEU A 246 -1.08 -12.11 5.59
CA LEU A 246 -2.29 -11.74 6.33
C LEU A 246 -3.11 -10.69 5.57
N TRP A 247 -2.46 -9.61 5.12
CA TRP A 247 -3.16 -8.55 4.40
C TRP A 247 -3.77 -9.03 3.09
N SER A 248 -3.04 -9.81 2.31
CA SER A 248 -3.50 -10.31 1.01
C SER A 248 -4.57 -11.40 1.11
N SER A 249 -4.70 -12.08 2.24
CA SER A 249 -5.80 -12.99 2.55
C SER A 249 -6.96 -12.33 3.30
N TYR A 250 -6.87 -11.02 3.57
CA TYR A 250 -7.81 -10.26 4.40
C TYR A 250 -7.94 -10.81 5.83
N THR A 251 -6.93 -11.51 6.31
CA THR A 251 -6.89 -12.01 7.68
C THR A 251 -6.45 -10.88 8.61
N PRO A 252 -7.20 -10.58 9.68
CA PRO A 252 -6.80 -9.53 10.62
C PRO A 252 -5.50 -9.89 11.35
N GLU A 253 -4.67 -8.88 11.61
CA GLU A 253 -3.44 -9.08 12.38
C GLU A 253 -3.69 -9.26 13.88
N GLU A 254 -4.74 -8.62 14.37
CA GLU A 254 -5.03 -8.52 15.81
C GLU A 254 -6.50 -8.80 16.09
N LYS A 255 -6.77 -9.53 17.16
CA LYS A 255 -8.09 -9.57 17.81
C LYS A 255 -8.28 -8.27 18.60
N SER A 256 -8.74 -7.22 17.93
CA SER A 256 -8.90 -5.86 18.45
C SER A 256 -10.03 -5.12 17.73
N VAL A 257 -10.38 -3.94 18.21
CA VAL A 257 -11.43 -3.08 17.66
C VAL A 257 -10.84 -1.83 17.03
N MET A 258 -11.21 -1.54 15.77
CA MET A 258 -11.13 -0.22 15.17
C MET A 258 -12.51 0.45 15.31
N LEU A 259 -12.57 1.63 15.96
CA LEU A 259 -13.77 2.41 16.15
C LEU A 259 -13.63 3.73 15.41
N ALA A 260 -14.38 3.92 14.32
CA ALA A 260 -14.47 5.17 13.60
C ALA A 260 -15.77 5.89 13.93
N TYR A 261 -15.70 7.18 14.24
CA TYR A 261 -16.89 7.97 14.51
C TYR A 261 -16.92 9.25 13.68
N ALA A 262 -18.15 9.72 13.41
CA ALA A 262 -18.46 11.00 12.78
C ALA A 262 -19.46 11.76 13.67
N SER A 263 -19.04 12.85 14.26
CA SER A 263 -19.83 13.63 15.21
C SER A 263 -19.90 15.09 14.80
N VAL A 264 -21.09 15.71 14.91
CA VAL A 264 -21.27 17.13 14.57
C VAL A 264 -20.99 18.02 15.78
N TYR A 265 -21.58 17.71 16.94
CA TYR A 265 -21.47 18.50 18.17
C TYR A 265 -20.99 17.70 19.38
N GLY A 266 -20.29 16.57 19.18
CA GLY A 266 -19.68 15.78 20.25
C GLY A 266 -20.56 14.71 20.87
N HIS A 267 -21.86 14.62 20.60
CA HIS A 267 -22.74 13.63 21.25
C HIS A 267 -22.52 12.20 20.73
N THR A 268 -22.28 12.03 19.44
CA THR A 268 -21.90 10.71 18.87
C THR A 268 -20.51 10.32 19.32
N GLU A 269 -19.57 11.26 19.37
CA GLU A 269 -18.23 11.08 19.94
C GLU A 269 -18.30 10.63 21.40
N ASN A 270 -19.12 11.29 22.23
CA ASN A 270 -19.28 10.92 23.63
C ASN A 270 -19.78 9.46 23.79
N ALA A 271 -20.77 9.05 23.00
CA ALA A 271 -21.25 7.67 23.00
C ALA A 271 -20.17 6.68 22.54
N ALA A 272 -19.37 7.04 21.53
CA ALA A 272 -18.24 6.25 21.06
C ALA A 272 -17.14 6.12 22.13
N ASN A 273 -16.81 7.20 22.84
CA ASN A 273 -15.86 7.17 23.96
C ASN A 273 -16.36 6.27 25.10
N ILE A 274 -17.63 6.33 25.45
CA ILE A 274 -18.22 5.45 26.48
C ILE A 274 -18.12 3.97 26.07
N LEU A 275 -18.44 3.65 24.82
CA LEU A 275 -18.28 2.29 24.31
C LEU A 275 -16.81 1.84 24.37
N ALA A 276 -15.87 2.71 23.99
CA ALA A 276 -14.45 2.38 24.05
C ALA A 276 -13.97 2.09 25.48
N VAL A 277 -14.42 2.89 26.47
CA VAL A 277 -14.13 2.63 27.89
C VAL A 277 -14.67 1.26 28.30
N LYS A 278 -15.94 0.97 27.98
CA LYS A 278 -16.57 -0.32 28.31
C LYS A 278 -15.86 -1.52 27.66
N LEU A 279 -15.34 -1.36 26.43
CA LEU A 279 -14.52 -2.38 25.77
C LEU A 279 -13.17 -2.56 26.46
N CYS A 280 -12.49 -1.46 26.82
CA CYS A 280 -11.22 -1.51 27.55
C CYS A 280 -11.36 -2.16 28.93
N GLU A 281 -12.45 -1.90 29.67
CA GLU A 281 -12.77 -2.56 30.94
C GLU A 281 -12.92 -4.08 30.79
N ARG A 282 -13.28 -4.55 29.59
CA ARG A 282 -13.37 -5.99 29.23
C ARG A 282 -12.06 -6.54 28.65
N GLY A 283 -10.96 -5.78 28.70
CA GLY A 283 -9.66 -6.19 28.17
C GLY A 283 -9.53 -6.12 26.64
N VAL A 284 -10.47 -5.48 25.96
CA VAL A 284 -10.44 -5.33 24.51
C VAL A 284 -9.61 -4.10 24.13
N ARG A 285 -8.63 -4.29 23.24
CA ARG A 285 -7.85 -3.18 22.68
C ARG A 285 -8.72 -2.42 21.67
N VAL A 286 -8.77 -1.09 21.80
CA VAL A 286 -9.53 -0.21 20.91
C VAL A 286 -8.62 0.85 20.30
N ARG A 287 -8.78 1.10 19.00
CA ARG A 287 -8.21 2.23 18.25
C ARG A 287 -9.34 3.12 17.78
N MET A 288 -9.33 4.38 18.17
CA MET A 288 -10.41 5.33 17.85
C MET A 288 -9.99 6.36 16.82
N TYR A 289 -10.91 6.70 15.93
CA TYR A 289 -10.70 7.68 14.86
C TYR A 289 -11.90 8.57 14.67
N ASP A 290 -11.66 9.89 14.70
CA ASP A 290 -12.60 10.89 14.18
C ASP A 290 -12.40 11.00 12.67
N THR A 291 -13.43 10.63 11.91
CA THR A 291 -13.39 10.66 10.44
C THR A 291 -13.33 12.09 9.87
N SER A 292 -13.59 13.12 10.70
CA SER A 292 -13.54 14.52 10.27
C SER A 292 -12.11 15.07 10.24
N VAL A 293 -11.18 14.48 10.97
CA VAL A 293 -9.79 14.96 11.10
C VAL A 293 -8.73 13.93 10.77
N THR A 294 -9.09 12.63 10.76
CA THR A 294 -8.17 11.55 10.40
C THR A 294 -8.35 11.18 8.93
N PRO A 295 -7.31 11.25 8.10
CA PRO A 295 -7.40 10.80 6.71
C PRO A 295 -7.82 9.33 6.61
N ALA A 296 -8.71 9.02 5.66
CA ALA A 296 -9.28 7.68 5.48
C ALA A 296 -8.22 6.58 5.33
N SER A 297 -7.06 6.90 4.74
CA SER A 297 -5.97 5.93 4.53
C SER A 297 -5.44 5.30 5.83
N TYR A 298 -5.38 6.05 6.92
CA TYR A 298 -4.98 5.53 8.23
C TYR A 298 -6.06 4.63 8.83
N ILE A 299 -7.33 5.02 8.70
CA ILE A 299 -8.47 4.26 9.20
C ILE A 299 -8.62 2.94 8.42
N LEU A 300 -8.45 2.98 7.11
CA LEU A 300 -8.45 1.79 6.25
C LEU A 300 -7.32 0.83 6.62
N SER A 301 -6.12 1.33 6.90
CA SER A 301 -4.99 0.52 7.38
C SER A 301 -5.36 -0.27 8.64
N ASP A 302 -5.97 0.39 9.62
CA ASP A 302 -6.38 -0.29 10.85
C ASP A 302 -7.66 -1.14 10.68
N ALA A 303 -8.51 -0.86 9.69
CA ALA A 303 -9.60 -1.76 9.32
C ALA A 303 -9.09 -3.10 8.76
N PHE A 304 -7.93 -3.12 8.09
CA PHE A 304 -7.25 -4.36 7.72
C PHE A 304 -6.58 -5.04 8.92
N ARG A 305 -6.03 -4.28 9.85
CA ARG A 305 -5.34 -4.77 11.04
C ARG A 305 -6.26 -5.43 12.04
N CYS A 306 -7.44 -4.81 12.32
CA CYS A 306 -8.34 -5.20 13.39
C CYS A 306 -9.37 -6.24 12.93
N SER A 307 -9.73 -7.17 13.82
CA SER A 307 -10.78 -8.17 13.56
C SER A 307 -12.20 -7.60 13.62
N HIS A 308 -12.40 -6.55 14.45
CA HIS A 308 -13.68 -5.93 14.70
C HIS A 308 -13.69 -4.46 14.32
N LEU A 309 -14.76 -4.02 13.70
CA LEU A 309 -14.97 -2.64 13.26
C LEU A 309 -16.23 -2.08 13.90
N VAL A 310 -16.13 -0.91 14.50
CA VAL A 310 -17.30 -0.18 15.02
C VAL A 310 -17.40 1.13 14.25
N PHE A 311 -18.57 1.40 13.69
CA PHE A 311 -18.87 2.65 13.00
C PHE A 311 -19.98 3.39 13.73
N ALA A 312 -19.72 4.63 14.13
CA ALA A 312 -20.65 5.50 14.84
C ALA A 312 -20.86 6.80 14.06
N ALA A 313 -22.06 7.06 13.56
CA ALA A 313 -22.30 8.25 12.74
C ALA A 313 -23.62 8.94 13.04
N THR A 314 -23.59 10.29 12.92
CA THR A 314 -24.80 11.10 12.93
C THR A 314 -25.54 11.00 11.60
N THR A 315 -26.88 10.93 11.66
CA THR A 315 -27.73 11.13 10.50
C THR A 315 -27.68 12.60 10.08
N TYR A 316 -27.29 12.85 8.83
CA TYR A 316 -27.14 14.19 8.28
C TYR A 316 -27.77 14.26 6.88
N ASN A 317 -28.64 15.24 6.63
CA ASN A 317 -29.39 15.35 5.37
C ASN A 317 -30.13 14.05 4.97
N ASN A 318 -30.72 13.36 5.93
CA ASN A 318 -31.32 12.02 5.79
C ASN A 318 -30.37 10.91 5.32
N GLY A 319 -29.05 11.14 5.33
CA GLY A 319 -27.98 10.21 4.94
C GLY A 319 -27.02 9.92 6.08
N VAL A 320 -25.95 9.25 5.76
CA VAL A 320 -24.77 9.10 6.64
C VAL A 320 -23.98 10.42 6.60
N PHE A 321 -23.35 10.80 7.71
CA PHE A 321 -22.47 11.96 7.71
C PHE A 321 -21.33 11.76 6.71
N VAL A 322 -21.06 12.79 5.89
CA VAL A 322 -20.27 12.68 4.65
C VAL A 322 -18.88 12.04 4.83
N THR A 323 -18.17 12.36 5.91
CA THR A 323 -16.84 11.79 6.15
C THR A 323 -16.89 10.29 6.46
N MET A 324 -17.91 9.83 7.17
CA MET A 324 -18.18 8.41 7.40
C MET A 324 -18.62 7.72 6.11
N GLU A 325 -19.51 8.31 5.35
CA GLU A 325 -19.98 7.75 4.08
C GLU A 325 -18.82 7.51 3.11
N ASN A 326 -17.94 8.50 2.96
CA ASN A 326 -16.74 8.39 2.15
C ASN A 326 -15.82 7.26 2.63
N LEU A 327 -15.58 7.14 3.95
CA LEU A 327 -14.78 6.07 4.52
C LEU A 327 -15.39 4.68 4.21
N LEU A 328 -16.70 4.53 4.37
CA LEU A 328 -17.37 3.24 4.10
C LEU A 328 -17.31 2.84 2.63
N HIS A 329 -17.46 3.80 1.71
CA HIS A 329 -17.26 3.57 0.29
C HIS A 329 -15.82 3.19 -0.03
N ASP A 330 -14.86 3.84 0.61
CA ASP A 330 -13.43 3.53 0.44
C ASP A 330 -13.10 2.11 0.92
N ILE A 331 -13.56 1.72 2.10
CA ILE A 331 -13.46 0.34 2.63
C ILE A 331 -14.07 -0.68 1.65
N ALA A 332 -15.23 -0.37 1.08
CA ALA A 332 -15.91 -1.24 0.12
C ALA A 332 -15.12 -1.35 -1.20
N ASN A 333 -14.57 -0.26 -1.70
CA ASN A 333 -13.76 -0.21 -2.92
C ASN A 333 -12.45 -1.01 -2.79
N HIS A 334 -11.88 -1.07 -1.58
CA HIS A 334 -10.69 -1.87 -1.27
C HIS A 334 -11.00 -3.34 -0.96
N ASN A 335 -12.29 -3.75 -1.11
CA ASN A 335 -12.72 -5.15 -1.01
C ASN A 335 -12.37 -5.81 0.33
N LEU A 336 -12.36 -5.04 1.43
CA LEU A 336 -12.11 -5.57 2.76
C LEU A 336 -13.09 -6.71 3.08
N GLN A 337 -12.60 -7.79 3.67
CA GLN A 337 -13.37 -9.01 3.90
C GLN A 337 -13.18 -9.56 5.31
N GLY A 338 -14.11 -10.44 5.75
CA GLY A 338 -13.92 -11.24 6.94
C GLY A 338 -13.90 -10.43 8.23
N ARG A 339 -14.68 -9.35 8.33
CA ARG A 339 -14.73 -8.51 9.52
C ARG A 339 -16.03 -8.67 10.30
N LYS A 340 -15.93 -8.49 11.61
CA LYS A 340 -17.07 -8.36 12.52
C LYS A 340 -17.41 -6.87 12.68
N VAL A 341 -18.64 -6.48 12.46
CA VAL A 341 -19.05 -5.07 12.39
C VAL A 341 -20.14 -4.77 13.41
N ALA A 342 -19.96 -3.72 14.20
CA ALA A 342 -21.00 -3.15 15.05
C ALA A 342 -21.31 -1.70 14.61
N ILE A 343 -22.55 -1.28 14.80
CA ILE A 343 -23.04 0.01 14.32
C ILE A 343 -23.69 0.80 15.46
N MET A 344 -23.34 2.07 15.56
CA MET A 344 -24.00 3.06 16.37
C MET A 344 -24.48 4.20 15.48
N GLU A 345 -25.67 4.69 15.73
CA GLU A 345 -26.21 5.85 15.01
C GLU A 345 -26.68 6.93 15.96
N ASN A 346 -26.70 8.18 15.48
CA ASN A 346 -27.33 9.29 16.18
C ASN A 346 -28.27 10.06 15.24
N GLY A 347 -29.41 10.44 15.77
CA GLY A 347 -30.38 11.28 15.05
C GLY A 347 -31.47 11.77 15.97
N SER A 348 -31.69 13.08 16.04
CA SER A 348 -32.65 13.68 16.99
C SER A 348 -34.12 13.33 16.67
N TRP A 349 -34.50 13.33 15.39
CA TRP A 349 -35.90 13.14 14.97
C TRP A 349 -36.11 11.96 14.01
N ALA A 350 -35.13 11.63 13.14
CA ALA A 350 -35.24 10.57 12.15
C ALA A 350 -33.87 9.89 11.95
N PRO A 351 -33.39 9.10 12.92
CA PRO A 351 -32.14 8.36 12.76
C PRO A 351 -32.26 7.37 11.60
N ALA A 352 -31.30 7.46 10.65
CA ALA A 352 -31.27 6.63 9.46
C ALA A 352 -29.86 6.14 9.10
N SER A 353 -28.81 6.77 9.69
CA SER A 353 -27.42 6.45 9.34
C SER A 353 -27.05 5.00 9.65
N GLY A 354 -27.59 4.41 10.72
CA GLY A 354 -27.32 3.01 11.07
C GLY A 354 -27.78 2.02 10.01
N LYS A 355 -28.98 2.20 9.48
CA LYS A 355 -29.51 1.39 8.38
C LYS A 355 -28.63 1.55 7.12
N LEU A 356 -28.33 2.78 6.74
CA LEU A 356 -27.54 3.08 5.55
C LEU A 356 -26.09 2.56 5.65
N MET A 357 -25.44 2.69 6.80
CA MET A 357 -24.12 2.10 7.05
C MET A 357 -24.15 0.58 6.92
N ARG A 358 -25.19 -0.06 7.46
CA ARG A 358 -25.37 -1.51 7.34
C ARG A 358 -25.57 -1.93 5.89
N GLU A 359 -26.34 -1.21 5.11
CA GLU A 359 -26.55 -1.47 3.68
C GLU A 359 -25.23 -1.39 2.89
N LEU A 360 -24.42 -0.34 3.11
CA LEU A 360 -23.11 -0.20 2.48
C LEU A 360 -22.16 -1.36 2.81
N LEU A 361 -22.13 -1.79 4.07
CA LEU A 361 -21.20 -2.81 4.54
C LEU A 361 -21.69 -4.24 4.29
N SER A 362 -22.98 -4.46 4.07
CA SER A 362 -23.55 -5.79 3.82
C SER A 362 -23.06 -6.42 2.50
N GLY A 363 -22.55 -5.61 1.57
CA GLY A 363 -21.94 -6.07 0.33
C GLY A 363 -20.52 -6.65 0.50
N LEU A 364 -19.89 -6.44 1.65
CA LEU A 364 -18.55 -6.93 1.92
C LEU A 364 -18.57 -8.44 2.21
N LYS A 365 -17.69 -9.18 1.54
CA LYS A 365 -17.62 -10.64 1.65
C LYS A 365 -17.26 -11.08 3.07
N ASN A 366 -18.00 -12.07 3.60
CA ASN A 366 -17.77 -12.65 4.92
C ASN A 366 -17.86 -11.65 6.08
N THR A 367 -18.57 -10.52 5.90
CA THR A 367 -18.83 -9.57 6.97
C THR A 367 -19.99 -10.08 7.84
N GLN A 368 -19.83 -10.00 9.14
CA GLN A 368 -20.84 -10.37 10.12
C GLN A 368 -21.13 -9.19 11.03
N PHE A 369 -22.42 -8.90 11.25
CA PHE A 369 -22.81 -7.86 12.18
C PHE A 369 -22.96 -8.44 13.60
N ILE A 370 -22.42 -7.72 14.59
CA ILE A 370 -22.45 -8.10 16.01
C ILE A 370 -23.35 -7.14 16.77
N GLY A 371 -24.22 -7.71 17.60
CA GLY A 371 -25.14 -6.96 18.43
C GLY A 371 -26.23 -6.24 17.63
N GLU A 372 -27.09 -5.56 18.35
CA GLU A 372 -28.11 -4.69 17.78
C GLU A 372 -27.50 -3.30 17.53
N ASN A 373 -28.05 -2.55 16.57
CA ASN A 373 -27.67 -1.17 16.37
C ASN A 373 -28.02 -0.34 17.61
N VAL A 374 -27.05 0.40 18.12
CA VAL A 374 -27.31 1.36 19.20
C VAL A 374 -27.76 2.69 18.58
N THR A 375 -28.98 3.13 18.87
CA THR A 375 -29.54 4.37 18.36
C THR A 375 -29.56 5.43 19.46
N VAL A 376 -28.71 6.45 19.33
CA VAL A 376 -28.68 7.62 20.22
C VAL A 376 -29.62 8.69 19.66
N ARG A 377 -30.40 9.34 20.53
CA ARG A 377 -31.28 10.45 20.15
C ARG A 377 -30.76 11.74 20.77
N SER A 378 -30.04 12.51 19.97
CA SER A 378 -29.29 13.72 20.37
C SER A 378 -28.16 13.41 21.34
N SER A 379 -28.41 13.35 22.66
CA SER A 379 -27.42 12.91 23.66
C SER A 379 -27.74 11.52 24.18
N LEU A 380 -26.70 10.81 24.60
CA LEU A 380 -26.88 9.50 25.24
C LEU A 380 -27.66 9.66 26.56
N ALA A 381 -28.72 8.90 26.72
CA ALA A 381 -29.50 8.84 27.94
C ALA A 381 -29.00 7.71 28.88
N GLU A 382 -29.26 7.84 30.18
CA GLU A 382 -28.76 6.89 31.18
C GLU A 382 -29.31 5.45 30.96
N ASP A 383 -30.54 5.32 30.51
CA ASP A 383 -31.17 4.04 30.17
C ASP A 383 -30.53 3.36 28.93
N GLN A 384 -29.84 4.12 28.09
CA GLN A 384 -29.12 3.60 26.94
C GLN A 384 -27.72 3.04 27.29
N LEU A 385 -27.19 3.30 28.49
CA LEU A 385 -25.93 2.71 28.95
C LEU A 385 -25.95 1.19 28.94
N ALA A 386 -27.09 0.59 29.25
CA ALA A 386 -27.27 -0.86 29.19
C ALA A 386 -27.13 -1.43 27.76
N GLN A 387 -27.50 -0.65 26.72
CA GLN A 387 -27.32 -1.05 25.32
C GLN A 387 -25.85 -1.04 24.93
N LEU A 388 -25.08 -0.05 25.41
CA LEU A 388 -23.63 0.01 25.21
C LEU A 388 -22.90 -1.10 25.94
N ASP A 389 -23.35 -1.47 27.16
CA ASP A 389 -22.82 -2.62 27.89
C ASP A 389 -23.08 -3.91 27.14
N ALA A 390 -24.29 -4.14 26.68
CA ALA A 390 -24.65 -5.33 25.90
C ALA A 390 -23.84 -5.43 24.60
N LEU A 391 -23.60 -4.29 23.90
CA LEU A 391 -22.76 -4.26 22.71
C LEU A 391 -21.30 -4.56 23.04
N ALA A 392 -20.77 -3.97 24.11
CA ALA A 392 -19.40 -4.24 24.57
C ALA A 392 -19.21 -5.71 24.98
N ASP A 393 -20.20 -6.30 25.67
CA ASP A 393 -20.21 -7.71 26.05
C ASP A 393 -20.19 -8.61 24.81
N ALA A 394 -21.04 -8.31 23.81
CA ALA A 394 -21.11 -9.08 22.58
C ALA A 394 -19.79 -9.04 21.80
N ILE A 395 -19.16 -7.87 21.66
CA ILE A 395 -17.86 -7.70 21.00
C ILE A 395 -16.77 -8.43 21.79
N ALA A 396 -16.71 -8.26 23.11
CA ALA A 396 -15.69 -8.89 23.94
C ALA A 396 -15.82 -10.42 23.93
N ALA A 397 -17.03 -10.95 23.96
CA ALA A 397 -17.28 -12.40 23.88
C ALA A 397 -16.81 -12.98 22.52
N ASP A 398 -17.08 -12.30 21.41
CA ASP A 398 -16.65 -12.76 20.07
C ASP A 398 -15.11 -12.67 19.92
N ILE A 399 -14.47 -11.64 20.46
CA ILE A 399 -12.99 -11.50 20.44
C ILE A 399 -12.30 -12.62 21.20
N ASN A 400 -12.91 -13.08 22.30
CA ASN A 400 -12.31 -14.09 23.18
C ASN A 400 -12.68 -15.53 22.77
N ALA A 401 -13.60 -15.69 21.83
CA ALA A 401 -13.94 -16.99 21.25
C ALA A 401 -12.90 -17.42 20.20
#